data_2b52b5610de267f6ed6d0ff25e957450
#
_entry.id   2b52b5610de267f6ed6d0ff25e957450
#
_cell.length_a   1.000
_cell.length_b   1.000
_cell.length_c   1.000
_cell.angle_alpha   90.00
_cell.angle_beta   90.00
_cell.angle_gamma   90.00
#
_symmetry.space_group_name_H-M   'P 1'
#
loop_
_entity.id
_entity.type
_entity.pdbx_description
1 polymer ?
#
loop_
_entity_poly.entity_id
_entity_poly.type
_entity_poly.pdbx_seq_one_letter_code
_entity_poly.pdbx_strand_id
1 'polypeptide(L)'
;MMRSRNVLEDFYMAKYVMALDSGTTSNRCILFDENGRIRSVAQKEFIQHFPKPGWVEHDAGEIWSTQLSVAREAMNQIEATAEDIAAIGITNQRETTIVWDKNTGQPVYHAIVWQCRRTSEYCDSLKAKGLEEKFRQKTGLVIDAYFSATKVKWIMDNVEGARERAEKGELLFGTVETWLIWKLTKGAVHVTDYSNASRTMMFNINTLEWDDEILEELNIPKCMLPQVKESSEIYGETDPSFFGGRISVAGAAGDQQAALFGQACFEKGETKNTYGTGGFLLMNAGDKPVFSKNGLVTTIGWGLNGKITYVLEGSVFVAGAAIQWLRDELHLVDSASDTEYFAGKVPDANGCYVVPAFTGL
;
A
#
# COMPACT_ATOMS: atom_id res chain seq x y z
N MET A 1 2.43 -35.04 24.34
CA MET A 1 1.40 -34.11 24.86
C MET A 1 1.93 -32.69 24.65
N MET A 2 1.62 -32.08 23.52
CA MET A 2 1.88 -30.65 23.29
C MET A 2 0.82 -29.87 24.09
N ARG A 3 1.27 -29.09 25.06
CA ARG A 3 0.40 -28.11 25.73
C ARG A 3 0.00 -27.06 24.69
N SER A 4 -1.29 -26.91 24.48
CA SER A 4 -1.83 -25.72 23.77
C SER A 4 -1.38 -24.48 24.56
N ARG A 5 -0.44 -23.74 24.04
CA ARG A 5 -0.11 -22.41 24.57
C ARG A 5 -1.38 -21.56 24.49
N ASN A 6 -1.73 -20.96 25.60
CA ASN A 6 -2.90 -20.09 25.69
C ASN A 6 -2.50 -18.76 25.02
N VAL A 7 -2.99 -18.51 23.82
CA VAL A 7 -2.68 -17.29 23.03
C VAL A 7 -2.91 -15.99 23.84
N LEU A 8 -3.82 -16.03 24.82
CA LEU A 8 -4.09 -14.89 25.71
C LEU A 8 -2.98 -14.66 26.77
N GLU A 9 -2.27 -15.72 27.20
CA GLU A 9 -1.19 -15.57 28.19
C GLU A 9 0.09 -14.98 27.55
N ASP A 10 0.37 -15.28 26.27
CA ASP A 10 1.52 -14.72 25.55
C ASP A 10 1.35 -13.20 25.32
N PHE A 11 0.12 -12.68 25.20
CA PHE A 11 -0.15 -11.23 25.09
C PHE A 11 0.16 -10.46 26.38
N TYR A 12 0.10 -11.07 27.56
CA TYR A 12 0.40 -10.41 28.84
C TYR A 12 1.90 -10.24 29.14
N MET A 13 2.76 -10.95 28.42
CA MET A 13 4.22 -10.91 28.62
C MET A 13 4.93 -10.02 27.60
N ALA A 14 4.35 -9.82 26.41
CA ALA A 14 4.95 -9.02 25.34
C ALA A 14 4.78 -7.52 25.63
N LYS A 15 5.88 -6.76 25.42
CA LYS A 15 5.98 -5.35 25.80
C LYS A 15 5.71 -4.37 24.67
N TYR A 16 5.81 -4.85 23.42
CA TYR A 16 5.81 -3.97 22.25
C TYR A 16 4.91 -4.50 21.12
N VAL A 17 4.37 -3.56 20.34
CA VAL A 17 3.81 -3.81 19.01
C VAL A 17 4.78 -3.25 17.97
N MET A 18 5.06 -4.04 16.95
CA MET A 18 5.93 -3.67 15.83
C MET A 18 5.08 -3.17 14.66
N ALA A 19 5.27 -1.93 14.25
CA ALA A 19 4.70 -1.38 13.03
C ALA A 19 5.76 -1.33 11.93
N LEU A 20 5.51 -2.01 10.80
CA LEU A 20 6.31 -1.96 9.58
C LEU A 20 5.62 -1.02 8.59
N ASP A 21 6.31 0.04 8.18
CA ASP A 21 5.82 1.03 7.22
C ASP A 21 6.70 0.98 5.97
N SER A 22 6.17 0.38 4.91
CA SER A 22 6.85 0.28 3.61
C SER A 22 6.35 1.37 2.67
N GLY A 23 6.94 2.54 2.78
CA GLY A 23 6.60 3.71 1.97
C GLY A 23 7.16 3.67 0.55
N THR A 24 6.94 4.75 -0.21
CA THR A 24 7.40 4.83 -1.61
C THR A 24 8.91 4.98 -1.71
N THR A 25 9.55 5.68 -0.79
CA THR A 25 10.98 6.00 -0.88
C THR A 25 11.82 5.33 0.22
N SER A 26 11.17 4.82 1.27
CA SER A 26 11.86 4.24 2.43
C SER A 26 11.00 3.23 3.15
N ASN A 27 11.65 2.32 3.85
CA ASN A 27 11.07 1.42 4.82
C ASN A 27 11.35 1.91 6.24
N ARG A 28 10.37 1.77 7.12
CA ARG A 28 10.46 2.16 8.52
C ARG A 28 9.96 1.03 9.42
N CYS A 29 10.54 0.94 10.61
CA CYS A 29 10.01 0.15 11.71
C CYS A 29 9.86 1.02 12.94
N ILE A 30 8.73 0.93 13.61
CA ILE A 30 8.45 1.62 14.87
C ILE A 30 8.00 0.58 15.89
N LEU A 31 8.61 0.60 17.09
CA LEU A 31 8.16 -0.18 18.23
C LEU A 31 7.40 0.71 19.20
N PHE A 32 6.14 0.33 19.47
CA PHE A 32 5.27 1.01 20.43
C PHE A 32 5.13 0.17 21.70
N ASP A 33 5.12 0.81 22.85
CA ASP A 33 4.77 0.15 24.11
C ASP A 33 3.25 0.03 24.31
N GLU A 34 2.82 -0.59 25.38
CA GLU A 34 1.40 -0.79 25.74
C GLU A 34 0.60 0.52 25.92
N ASN A 35 1.29 1.65 26.11
CA ASN A 35 0.69 2.98 26.24
C ASN A 35 0.69 3.75 24.90
N GLY A 36 1.08 3.09 23.80
CA GLY A 36 1.19 3.70 22.47
C GLY A 36 2.38 4.67 22.32
N ARG A 37 3.37 4.63 23.21
CA ARG A 37 4.54 5.49 23.13
C ARG A 37 5.60 4.84 22.25
N ILE A 38 6.20 5.64 21.38
CA ILE A 38 7.33 5.21 20.53
C ILE A 38 8.54 4.91 21.44
N ARG A 39 9.07 3.71 21.32
CA ARG A 39 10.24 3.24 22.07
C ARG A 39 11.48 3.11 21.19
N SER A 40 11.29 2.81 19.93
CA SER A 40 12.37 2.72 18.94
C SER A 40 11.85 3.03 17.55
N VAL A 41 12.72 3.63 16.72
CA VAL A 41 12.45 3.90 15.29
C VAL A 41 13.71 3.61 14.50
N ALA A 42 13.58 2.86 13.42
CA ALA A 42 14.61 2.71 12.41
C ALA A 42 14.00 2.94 11.03
N GLN A 43 14.75 3.60 10.14
CA GLN A 43 14.31 3.92 8.78
C GLN A 43 15.47 3.82 7.81
N LYS A 44 15.20 3.33 6.61
CA LYS A 44 16.19 3.24 5.53
C LYS A 44 15.53 3.48 4.19
N GLU A 45 16.14 4.33 3.38
CA GLU A 45 15.75 4.55 1.98
C GLU A 45 16.18 3.37 1.10
N PHE A 46 15.52 3.21 -0.05
CA PHE A 46 15.86 2.26 -1.09
C PHE A 46 15.81 2.91 -2.48
N ILE A 47 16.43 2.26 -3.46
CA ILE A 47 16.65 2.84 -4.79
C ILE A 47 15.34 2.94 -5.57
N GLN A 48 15.11 4.11 -6.18
CA GLN A 48 14.05 4.35 -7.14
C GLN A 48 14.59 4.17 -8.55
N HIS A 49 13.95 3.34 -9.37
CA HIS A 49 14.36 3.10 -10.76
C HIS A 49 13.41 3.80 -11.73
N PHE A 50 13.98 4.57 -12.67
CA PHE A 50 13.25 5.31 -13.70
C PHE A 50 13.73 4.88 -15.10
N PRO A 51 13.41 3.64 -15.57
CA PRO A 51 14.01 3.08 -16.79
C PRO A 51 13.60 3.80 -18.08
N LYS A 52 12.44 4.49 -18.07
CA LYS A 52 11.93 5.30 -19.19
C LYS A 52 11.11 6.48 -18.63
N PRO A 53 10.89 7.55 -19.42
CA PRO A 53 9.99 8.61 -19.02
C PRO A 53 8.61 8.09 -18.56
N GLY A 54 8.14 8.51 -17.39
CA GLY A 54 6.89 8.07 -16.79
C GLY A 54 6.89 6.63 -16.22
N TRP A 55 8.00 5.90 -16.27
CA TRP A 55 8.14 4.58 -15.67
C TRP A 55 8.80 4.68 -14.29
N VAL A 56 8.23 4.02 -13.31
CA VAL A 56 8.76 3.98 -11.94
C VAL A 56 8.73 2.53 -11.46
N GLU A 57 9.87 2.06 -10.95
CA GLU A 57 10.06 0.68 -10.49
C GLU A 57 10.85 0.63 -9.19
N HIS A 58 10.60 -0.41 -8.40
CA HIS A 58 11.42 -0.77 -7.24
C HIS A 58 11.92 -2.21 -7.36
N ASP A 59 13.06 -2.50 -6.76
CA ASP A 59 13.48 -3.87 -6.53
C ASP A 59 12.72 -4.44 -5.31
N ALA A 60 11.87 -5.44 -5.54
CA ALA A 60 11.11 -6.07 -4.47
C ALA A 60 12.00 -6.83 -3.46
N GLY A 61 13.18 -7.28 -3.89
CA GLY A 61 14.20 -7.85 -3.00
C GLY A 61 14.80 -6.79 -2.08
N GLU A 62 15.04 -5.58 -2.58
CA GLU A 62 15.51 -4.45 -1.79
C GLU A 62 14.43 -3.96 -0.80
N ILE A 63 13.15 -3.88 -1.22
CA ILE A 63 12.03 -3.60 -0.31
C ILE A 63 12.05 -4.59 0.87
N TRP A 64 12.14 -5.89 0.59
CA TRP A 64 12.20 -6.92 1.62
C TRP A 64 13.42 -6.79 2.53
N SER A 65 14.62 -6.69 1.95
CA SER A 65 15.87 -6.68 2.72
C SER A 65 16.00 -5.44 3.59
N THR A 66 15.59 -4.27 3.10
CA THR A 66 15.58 -3.03 3.88
C THR A 66 14.52 -3.07 4.98
N GLN A 67 13.31 -3.61 4.72
CA GLN A 67 12.27 -3.72 5.75
C GLN A 67 12.70 -4.66 6.88
N LEU A 68 13.30 -5.81 6.56
CA LEU A 68 13.84 -6.72 7.56
C LEU A 68 15.00 -6.08 8.34
N SER A 69 15.86 -5.33 7.66
CA SER A 69 16.98 -4.63 8.29
C SER A 69 16.51 -3.62 9.34
N VAL A 70 15.56 -2.74 8.99
CA VAL A 70 15.05 -1.73 9.93
C VAL A 70 14.24 -2.36 11.08
N ALA A 71 13.55 -3.48 10.83
CA ALA A 71 12.85 -4.20 11.90
C ALA A 71 13.84 -4.74 12.95
N ARG A 72 14.93 -5.38 12.49
CA ARG A 72 16.00 -5.86 13.39
C ARG A 72 16.73 -4.72 14.10
N GLU A 73 17.00 -3.64 13.39
CA GLU A 73 17.65 -2.45 13.95
C GLU A 73 16.81 -1.84 15.06
N ALA A 74 15.49 -1.66 14.84
CA ALA A 74 14.59 -1.12 15.86
C ALA A 74 14.53 -2.02 17.11
N MET A 75 14.53 -3.34 16.95
CA MET A 75 14.61 -4.27 18.08
C MET A 75 15.94 -4.14 18.83
N ASN A 76 17.05 -4.09 18.10
CA ASN A 76 18.39 -4.00 18.70
C ASN A 76 18.61 -2.70 19.49
N GLN A 77 18.03 -1.57 19.05
CA GLN A 77 18.15 -0.28 19.76
C GLN A 77 17.64 -0.31 21.21
N ILE A 78 16.72 -1.22 21.52
CA ILE A 78 16.12 -1.37 22.86
C ILE A 78 16.33 -2.78 23.43
N GLU A 79 17.21 -3.58 22.82
CA GLU A 79 17.55 -4.94 23.25
C GLU A 79 16.31 -5.87 23.31
N ALA A 80 15.29 -5.62 22.46
CA ALA A 80 14.07 -6.44 22.43
C ALA A 80 14.33 -7.74 21.71
N THR A 81 13.70 -8.82 22.20
CA THR A 81 13.67 -10.15 21.60
C THR A 81 12.32 -10.40 20.91
N ALA A 82 12.19 -11.50 20.19
CA ALA A 82 10.91 -11.88 19.58
C ALA A 82 9.79 -12.08 20.63
N GLU A 83 10.13 -12.52 21.84
CA GLU A 83 9.19 -12.74 22.94
C GLU A 83 8.64 -11.40 23.51
N ASP A 84 9.36 -10.31 23.31
CA ASP A 84 8.92 -8.97 23.72
C ASP A 84 7.94 -8.33 22.73
N ILE A 85 7.76 -8.92 21.52
CA ILE A 85 6.89 -8.38 20.46
C ILE A 85 5.56 -9.14 20.43
N ALA A 86 4.47 -8.46 20.77
CA ALA A 86 3.13 -9.02 20.77
C ALA A 86 2.64 -9.37 19.36
N ALA A 87 2.83 -8.45 18.42
CA ALA A 87 2.38 -8.61 17.04
C ALA A 87 3.10 -7.63 16.10
N ILE A 88 3.08 -7.97 14.80
CA ILE A 88 3.48 -7.11 13.69
C ILE A 88 2.24 -6.61 12.97
N GLY A 89 2.12 -5.28 12.81
CA GLY A 89 1.22 -4.62 11.87
C GLY A 89 2.01 -4.06 10.69
N ILE A 90 1.47 -4.17 9.48
CA ILE A 90 2.11 -3.72 8.24
C ILE A 90 1.27 -2.64 7.58
N THR A 91 1.90 -1.53 7.22
CA THR A 91 1.32 -0.54 6.32
C THR A 91 2.26 -0.32 5.13
N ASN A 92 1.71 0.09 4.00
CA ASN A 92 2.46 0.09 2.75
C ASN A 92 1.99 1.17 1.78
N GLN A 93 2.89 1.60 0.89
CA GLN A 93 2.52 2.24 -0.36
C GLN A 93 1.54 1.33 -1.11
N ARG A 94 0.36 1.86 -1.44
CA ARG A 94 -0.70 1.07 -2.08
C ARG A 94 -0.40 0.85 -3.57
N GLU A 95 -1.15 -0.02 -4.22
CA GLU A 95 -1.21 -0.29 -5.67
C GLU A 95 0.10 -0.76 -6.32
N THR A 96 1.25 -0.57 -5.67
CA THR A 96 2.54 -1.06 -6.17
C THR A 96 2.48 -2.58 -6.34
N THR A 97 2.76 -3.04 -7.55
CA THR A 97 2.45 -4.39 -8.03
C THR A 97 3.70 -5.25 -8.07
N ILE A 98 3.66 -6.38 -7.40
CA ILE A 98 4.73 -7.38 -7.38
C ILE A 98 4.17 -8.71 -7.87
N VAL A 99 4.89 -9.37 -8.79
CA VAL A 99 4.60 -10.75 -9.24
C VAL A 99 5.85 -11.58 -9.03
N TRP A 100 5.70 -12.73 -8.38
CA TRP A 100 6.84 -13.59 -8.05
C TRP A 100 6.53 -15.07 -8.24
N ASP A 101 7.58 -15.86 -8.42
CA ASP A 101 7.52 -17.33 -8.44
C ASP A 101 7.29 -17.88 -7.03
N LYS A 102 6.23 -18.65 -6.84
CA LYS A 102 5.85 -19.19 -5.52
C LYS A 102 6.83 -20.21 -4.98
N ASN A 103 7.62 -20.88 -5.84
CA ASN A 103 8.54 -21.93 -5.43
C ASN A 103 9.91 -21.38 -5.05
N THR A 104 10.38 -20.37 -5.79
CA THR A 104 11.70 -19.76 -5.58
C THR A 104 11.64 -18.49 -4.75
N GLY A 105 10.50 -17.84 -4.70
CA GLY A 105 10.34 -16.53 -4.07
C GLY A 105 11.06 -15.40 -4.80
N GLN A 106 11.37 -15.59 -6.09
CA GLN A 106 12.02 -14.56 -6.89
C GLN A 106 10.97 -13.76 -7.67
N PRO A 107 11.00 -12.42 -7.60
CA PRO A 107 10.19 -11.57 -8.46
C PRO A 107 10.49 -11.86 -9.94
N VAL A 108 9.45 -11.93 -10.77
CA VAL A 108 9.63 -12.13 -12.22
C VAL A 108 9.96 -10.83 -12.95
N TYR A 109 9.67 -9.71 -12.31
CA TYR A 109 9.97 -8.36 -12.77
C TYR A 109 10.12 -7.43 -11.56
N HIS A 110 10.69 -6.24 -11.75
CA HIS A 110 10.67 -5.19 -10.73
C HIS A 110 9.25 -4.86 -10.29
N ALA A 111 9.05 -4.46 -9.04
CA ALA A 111 7.78 -3.94 -8.58
C ALA A 111 7.40 -2.69 -9.38
N ILE A 112 6.22 -2.71 -10.03
CA ILE A 112 5.73 -1.56 -10.79
C ILE A 112 5.00 -0.63 -9.81
N VAL A 113 5.58 0.57 -9.61
CA VAL A 113 5.14 1.52 -8.59
C VAL A 113 3.81 2.17 -8.98
N TRP A 114 3.03 2.59 -7.99
CA TRP A 114 1.74 3.28 -8.16
C TRP A 114 1.82 4.53 -9.06
N GLN A 115 2.96 5.24 -9.07
CA GLN A 115 3.20 6.42 -9.90
C GLN A 115 3.45 6.10 -11.38
N CYS A 116 3.71 4.82 -11.71
CA CYS A 116 4.13 4.42 -13.05
C CYS A 116 3.01 4.57 -14.07
N ARG A 117 3.29 5.27 -15.19
CA ARG A 117 2.31 5.55 -16.26
C ARG A 117 2.39 4.62 -17.46
N ARG A 118 3.21 3.53 -17.42
CA ARG A 118 3.43 2.63 -18.56
C ARG A 118 2.17 1.98 -19.13
N THR A 119 1.11 1.87 -18.34
CA THR A 119 -0.15 1.24 -18.73
C THR A 119 -1.25 2.24 -19.13
N SER A 120 -0.93 3.54 -19.26
CA SER A 120 -1.91 4.58 -19.57
C SER A 120 -2.62 4.33 -20.90
N GLU A 121 -1.89 3.95 -21.96
CA GLU A 121 -2.49 3.63 -23.27
C GLU A 121 -3.48 2.45 -23.19
N TYR A 122 -3.16 1.45 -22.37
CA TYR A 122 -4.09 0.33 -22.14
C TYR A 122 -5.33 0.80 -21.37
N CYS A 123 -5.18 1.67 -20.36
CA CYS A 123 -6.32 2.27 -19.68
C CYS A 123 -7.22 3.04 -20.66
N ASP A 124 -6.65 3.81 -21.56
CA ASP A 124 -7.41 4.54 -22.58
C ASP A 124 -8.15 3.61 -23.54
N SER A 125 -7.56 2.45 -23.88
CA SER A 125 -8.23 1.43 -24.68
C SER A 125 -9.44 0.81 -23.96
N LEU A 126 -9.38 0.59 -22.64
CA LEU A 126 -10.51 0.13 -21.83
C LEU A 126 -11.63 1.18 -21.76
N LYS A 127 -11.27 2.45 -21.63
CA LYS A 127 -12.23 3.58 -21.66
C LYS A 127 -12.92 3.65 -23.02
N ALA A 128 -12.16 3.54 -24.12
CA ALA A 128 -12.70 3.54 -25.47
C ALA A 128 -13.68 2.38 -25.74
N LYS A 129 -13.55 1.26 -25.01
CA LYS A 129 -14.53 0.17 -25.00
C LYS A 129 -15.79 0.46 -24.18
N GLY A 130 -15.87 1.61 -23.49
CA GLY A 130 -17.01 2.00 -22.65
C GLY A 130 -17.09 1.27 -21.30
N LEU A 131 -15.95 0.78 -20.77
CA LEU A 131 -15.90 -0.03 -19.55
C LEU A 131 -15.85 0.79 -18.26
N GLU A 132 -15.76 2.12 -18.32
CA GLU A 132 -15.55 2.99 -17.16
C GLU A 132 -16.61 2.79 -16.08
N GLU A 133 -17.90 2.81 -16.47
CA GLU A 133 -18.98 2.66 -15.50
C GLU A 133 -19.01 1.24 -14.89
N LYS A 134 -18.73 0.20 -15.67
CA LYS A 134 -18.63 -1.18 -15.17
C LYS A 134 -17.55 -1.29 -14.08
N PHE A 135 -16.33 -0.79 -14.35
CA PHE A 135 -15.25 -0.81 -13.38
C PHE A 135 -15.60 0.02 -12.15
N ARG A 136 -16.12 1.23 -12.34
CA ARG A 136 -16.49 2.11 -11.25
C ARG A 136 -17.53 1.51 -10.32
N GLN A 137 -18.60 0.92 -10.85
CA GLN A 137 -19.66 0.31 -10.04
C GLN A 137 -19.18 -0.90 -9.25
N LYS A 138 -18.26 -1.70 -9.81
CA LYS A 138 -17.73 -2.89 -9.15
C LYS A 138 -16.62 -2.58 -8.17
N THR A 139 -15.68 -1.72 -8.53
CA THR A 139 -14.44 -1.49 -7.76
C THR A 139 -14.43 -0.18 -6.98
N GLY A 140 -15.33 0.76 -7.29
CA GLY A 140 -15.30 2.12 -6.75
C GLY A 140 -14.26 3.03 -7.40
N LEU A 141 -13.44 2.49 -8.32
CA LEU A 141 -12.27 3.16 -8.89
C LEU A 141 -12.54 3.59 -10.35
N VAL A 142 -11.77 4.58 -10.79
CA VAL A 142 -11.67 4.94 -12.22
C VAL A 142 -10.67 4.02 -12.92
N ILE A 143 -10.76 3.87 -14.23
CA ILE A 143 -9.75 3.16 -15.03
C ILE A 143 -8.53 4.07 -15.15
N ASP A 144 -7.47 3.74 -14.42
CA ASP A 144 -6.21 4.49 -14.44
C ASP A 144 -4.99 3.59 -14.17
N ALA A 145 -3.84 3.96 -14.74
CA ALA A 145 -2.56 3.29 -14.52
C ALA A 145 -2.08 3.32 -13.06
N TYR A 146 -2.69 4.14 -12.22
CA TYR A 146 -2.46 4.19 -10.79
C TYR A 146 -2.68 2.84 -10.10
N PHE A 147 -3.76 2.14 -10.45
CA PHE A 147 -4.19 0.91 -9.79
C PHE A 147 -3.45 -0.34 -10.29
N SER A 148 -3.51 -1.45 -9.54
CA SER A 148 -2.64 -2.63 -9.77
C SER A 148 -2.98 -3.42 -11.04
N ALA A 149 -4.27 -3.55 -11.40
CA ALA A 149 -4.75 -4.50 -12.41
C ALA A 149 -4.01 -4.40 -13.75
N THR A 150 -3.88 -3.18 -14.29
CA THR A 150 -3.22 -2.98 -15.58
C THR A 150 -1.72 -3.26 -15.54
N LYS A 151 -1.08 -3.11 -14.36
CA LYS A 151 0.33 -3.46 -14.13
C LYS A 151 0.52 -4.98 -14.09
N VAL A 152 -0.40 -5.72 -13.45
CA VAL A 152 -0.40 -7.20 -13.48
C VAL A 152 -0.51 -7.67 -14.92
N LYS A 153 -1.50 -7.15 -15.66
CA LYS A 153 -1.66 -7.49 -17.08
C LYS A 153 -0.40 -7.17 -17.87
N TRP A 154 0.21 -6.01 -17.65
CA TRP A 154 1.44 -5.63 -18.35
C TRP A 154 2.57 -6.64 -18.10
N ILE A 155 2.75 -7.11 -16.87
CA ILE A 155 3.76 -8.14 -16.54
C ILE A 155 3.44 -9.43 -17.28
N MET A 156 2.18 -9.87 -17.29
CA MET A 156 1.77 -11.10 -18.01
C MET A 156 2.00 -11.02 -19.52
N ASP A 157 1.89 -9.83 -20.11
CA ASP A 157 2.01 -9.64 -21.55
C ASP A 157 3.45 -9.34 -22.02
N ASN A 158 4.33 -8.83 -21.13
CA ASN A 158 5.65 -8.33 -21.52
C ASN A 158 6.83 -9.11 -20.90
N VAL A 159 6.60 -9.93 -19.90
CA VAL A 159 7.63 -10.78 -19.30
C VAL A 159 7.54 -12.18 -19.89
N GLU A 160 8.62 -12.64 -20.50
CA GLU A 160 8.67 -13.94 -21.17
C GLU A 160 8.26 -15.09 -20.24
N GLY A 161 7.32 -15.90 -20.69
CA GLY A 161 6.80 -17.06 -19.95
C GLY A 161 5.94 -16.73 -18.72
N ALA A 162 5.71 -15.44 -18.41
CA ALA A 162 4.95 -15.07 -17.21
C ALA A 162 3.50 -15.53 -17.29
N ARG A 163 2.85 -15.38 -18.45
CA ARG A 163 1.46 -15.76 -18.64
C ARG A 163 1.24 -17.27 -18.45
N GLU A 164 2.00 -18.09 -19.17
CA GLU A 164 1.89 -19.55 -19.09
C GLU A 164 2.18 -20.08 -17.67
N ARG A 165 3.11 -19.44 -16.97
CA ARG A 165 3.44 -19.78 -15.59
C ARG A 165 2.33 -19.37 -14.63
N ALA A 166 1.73 -18.20 -14.84
CA ALA A 166 0.60 -17.72 -14.04
C ALA A 166 -0.62 -18.65 -14.20
N GLU A 167 -0.95 -19.03 -15.45
CA GLU A 167 -2.05 -19.97 -15.75
C GLU A 167 -1.83 -21.35 -15.12
N LYS A 168 -0.58 -21.80 -15.00
CA LYS A 168 -0.21 -23.03 -14.27
C LYS A 168 -0.23 -22.85 -12.75
N GLY A 169 -0.52 -21.66 -12.24
CA GLY A 169 -0.51 -21.35 -10.81
C GLY A 169 0.90 -21.38 -10.20
N GLU A 170 1.94 -21.08 -10.96
CA GLU A 170 3.34 -21.01 -10.49
C GLU A 170 3.70 -19.61 -10.01
N LEU A 171 2.95 -18.59 -10.42
CA LEU A 171 3.18 -17.20 -10.03
C LEU A 171 2.13 -16.72 -9.04
N LEU A 172 2.56 -15.85 -8.14
CA LEU A 172 1.71 -15.13 -7.19
C LEU A 172 1.79 -13.63 -7.47
N PHE A 173 0.68 -12.95 -7.21
CA PHE A 173 0.57 -11.50 -7.22
C PHE A 173 0.35 -10.98 -5.80
N GLY A 174 0.85 -9.79 -5.52
CA GLY A 174 0.51 -9.02 -4.32
C GLY A 174 0.90 -7.57 -4.45
N THR A 175 0.33 -6.77 -3.58
CA THR A 175 0.82 -5.47 -3.20
C THR A 175 1.95 -5.63 -2.17
N VAL A 176 2.55 -4.53 -1.73
CA VAL A 176 3.78 -4.60 -0.93
C VAL A 176 3.58 -5.34 0.40
N GLU A 177 2.44 -5.14 1.08
CA GLU A 177 2.14 -5.85 2.34
C GLU A 177 2.00 -7.36 2.12
N THR A 178 1.35 -7.79 1.02
CA THR A 178 1.22 -9.21 0.65
C THR A 178 2.60 -9.84 0.44
N TRP A 179 3.49 -9.13 -0.26
CA TRP A 179 4.88 -9.55 -0.45
C TRP A 179 5.62 -9.67 0.88
N LEU A 180 5.50 -8.68 1.77
CA LEU A 180 6.15 -8.70 3.08
C LEU A 180 5.61 -9.84 3.97
N ILE A 181 4.29 -10.05 4.01
CA ILE A 181 3.67 -11.17 4.75
C ILE A 181 4.18 -12.51 4.21
N TRP A 182 4.19 -12.68 2.88
CA TRP A 182 4.68 -13.90 2.25
C TRP A 182 6.16 -14.14 2.57
N LYS A 183 7.00 -13.11 2.54
CA LYS A 183 8.43 -13.20 2.91
C LYS A 183 8.62 -13.51 4.39
N LEU A 184 7.93 -12.80 5.29
CA LEU A 184 8.01 -13.00 6.74
C LEU A 184 7.61 -14.42 7.16
N THR A 185 6.64 -15.02 6.46
CA THR A 185 6.16 -16.38 6.72
C THR A 185 6.87 -17.46 5.90
N LYS A 186 7.95 -17.10 5.17
CA LYS A 186 8.65 -18.00 4.23
C LYS A 186 7.73 -18.75 3.26
N GLY A 187 6.73 -18.04 2.73
CA GLY A 187 5.81 -18.58 1.72
C GLY A 187 4.63 -19.35 2.27
N ALA A 188 4.49 -19.45 3.60
CA ALA A 188 3.37 -20.18 4.20
C ALA A 188 2.02 -19.46 4.04
N VAL A 189 2.02 -18.13 3.89
CA VAL A 189 0.80 -17.31 3.86
C VAL A 189 0.82 -16.36 2.64
N HIS A 190 -0.25 -16.41 1.83
CA HIS A 190 -0.46 -15.52 0.69
C HIS A 190 -1.80 -14.81 0.87
N VAL A 191 -1.77 -13.64 1.53
CA VAL A 191 -2.95 -12.85 1.90
C VAL A 191 -2.74 -11.37 1.63
N THR A 192 -3.84 -10.67 1.45
CA THR A 192 -3.95 -9.21 1.47
C THR A 192 -5.12 -8.83 2.38
N ASP A 193 -5.21 -7.53 2.75
CA ASP A 193 -6.37 -7.04 3.47
C ASP A 193 -7.38 -6.34 2.55
N TYR A 194 -8.59 -6.09 3.06
CA TYR A 194 -9.64 -5.41 2.31
C TYR A 194 -9.23 -4.03 1.79
N SER A 195 -8.44 -3.28 2.55
CA SER A 195 -8.03 -1.93 2.16
C SER A 195 -7.12 -1.96 0.92
N ASN A 196 -6.11 -2.83 0.91
CA ASN A 196 -5.22 -3.02 -0.23
C ASN A 196 -5.92 -3.70 -1.41
N ALA A 197 -6.73 -4.74 -1.18
CA ALA A 197 -7.50 -5.40 -2.24
C ALA A 197 -8.38 -4.41 -3.01
N SER A 198 -9.05 -3.49 -2.30
CA SER A 198 -9.90 -2.46 -2.91
C SER A 198 -9.15 -1.46 -3.80
N ARG A 199 -7.82 -1.42 -3.73
CA ARG A 199 -6.96 -0.55 -4.54
C ARG A 199 -6.42 -1.24 -5.81
N THR A 200 -6.75 -2.49 -6.02
CA THR A 200 -6.19 -3.26 -7.14
C THR A 200 -6.92 -3.04 -8.47
N MET A 201 -8.13 -2.51 -8.46
CA MET A 201 -9.06 -2.47 -9.61
C MET A 201 -9.47 -3.87 -10.13
N MET A 202 -9.28 -4.90 -9.29
CA MET A 202 -9.72 -6.29 -9.55
C MET A 202 -10.72 -6.79 -8.50
N PHE A 203 -10.85 -6.07 -7.39
CA PHE A 203 -11.67 -6.45 -6.24
C PHE A 203 -13.04 -5.77 -6.29
N ASN A 204 -14.12 -6.53 -6.18
CA ASN A 204 -15.47 -6.01 -6.14
C ASN A 204 -15.82 -5.59 -4.70
N ILE A 205 -15.94 -4.28 -4.48
CA ILE A 205 -16.20 -3.72 -3.15
C ILE A 205 -17.64 -3.96 -2.66
N ASN A 206 -18.54 -4.44 -3.52
CA ASN A 206 -19.92 -4.74 -3.14
C ASN A 206 -20.08 -6.21 -2.68
N THR A 207 -19.40 -7.15 -3.36
CA THR A 207 -19.43 -8.58 -3.04
C THR A 207 -18.31 -9.02 -2.11
N LEU A 208 -17.27 -8.18 -1.96
CA LEU A 208 -16.05 -8.43 -1.17
C LEU A 208 -15.25 -9.63 -1.68
N GLU A 209 -15.21 -9.78 -3.00
CA GLU A 209 -14.50 -10.86 -3.69
C GLU A 209 -13.74 -10.32 -4.91
N TRP A 210 -12.75 -11.08 -5.39
CA TRP A 210 -12.12 -10.82 -6.69
C TRP A 210 -13.17 -10.98 -7.80
N ASP A 211 -13.31 -9.96 -8.65
CA ASP A 211 -14.37 -9.89 -9.68
C ASP A 211 -13.98 -10.68 -10.92
N ASP A 212 -14.67 -11.81 -11.13
CA ASP A 212 -14.36 -12.73 -12.23
C ASP A 212 -14.52 -12.08 -13.61
N GLU A 213 -15.50 -11.18 -13.81
CA GLU A 213 -15.71 -10.50 -15.10
C GLU A 213 -14.58 -9.50 -15.40
N ILE A 214 -14.05 -8.82 -14.37
CA ILE A 214 -12.89 -7.92 -14.52
C ILE A 214 -11.63 -8.75 -14.81
N LEU A 215 -11.43 -9.85 -14.10
CA LEU A 215 -10.30 -10.75 -14.33
C LEU A 215 -10.31 -11.33 -15.74
N GLU A 216 -11.47 -11.72 -16.26
CA GLU A 216 -11.66 -12.20 -17.63
C GLU A 216 -11.33 -11.10 -18.65
N GLU A 217 -11.87 -9.86 -18.50
CA GLU A 217 -11.60 -8.73 -19.40
C GLU A 217 -10.10 -8.39 -19.46
N LEU A 218 -9.41 -8.48 -18.32
CA LEU A 218 -7.99 -8.20 -18.22
C LEU A 218 -7.10 -9.43 -18.53
N ASN A 219 -7.71 -10.61 -18.69
CA ASN A 219 -7.04 -11.90 -18.84
C ASN A 219 -6.00 -12.13 -17.73
N ILE A 220 -6.43 -12.01 -16.46
CA ILE A 220 -5.60 -12.22 -15.26
C ILE A 220 -6.04 -13.53 -14.59
N PRO A 221 -5.16 -14.53 -14.45
CA PRO A 221 -5.50 -15.79 -13.78
C PRO A 221 -5.81 -15.59 -12.28
N LYS A 222 -7.02 -15.98 -11.86
CA LYS A 222 -7.48 -15.84 -10.46
C LYS A 222 -6.58 -16.60 -9.47
N CYS A 223 -5.95 -17.69 -9.89
CA CYS A 223 -5.10 -18.52 -9.05
C CYS A 223 -3.83 -17.82 -8.55
N MET A 224 -3.45 -16.67 -9.14
CA MET A 224 -2.31 -15.88 -8.68
C MET A 224 -2.67 -14.84 -7.60
N LEU A 225 -3.96 -14.65 -7.30
CA LEU A 225 -4.43 -13.61 -6.39
C LEU A 225 -4.40 -14.10 -4.93
N PRO A 226 -4.06 -13.21 -3.96
CA PRO A 226 -4.04 -13.56 -2.55
C PRO A 226 -5.45 -13.76 -1.98
N GLN A 227 -5.55 -14.51 -0.87
CA GLN A 227 -6.77 -14.52 -0.07
C GLN A 227 -6.96 -13.16 0.58
N VAL A 228 -8.16 -12.60 0.51
CA VAL A 228 -8.50 -11.34 1.18
C VAL A 228 -8.96 -11.61 2.61
N LYS A 229 -8.42 -10.85 3.56
CA LYS A 229 -8.63 -11.00 4.99
C LYS A 229 -9.04 -9.66 5.63
N GLU A 230 -9.48 -9.70 6.87
CA GLU A 230 -9.70 -8.48 7.66
C GLU A 230 -8.40 -7.72 7.88
N SER A 231 -8.49 -6.41 8.07
CA SER A 231 -7.31 -5.55 8.29
C SER A 231 -6.65 -5.79 9.65
N SER A 232 -7.37 -6.41 10.60
CA SER A 232 -6.84 -6.86 11.89
C SER A 232 -7.25 -8.30 12.13
N GLU A 233 -6.37 -9.21 11.77
CA GLU A 233 -6.53 -10.67 11.90
C GLU A 233 -5.14 -11.29 11.98
N ILE A 234 -4.96 -12.39 12.72
CA ILE A 234 -3.70 -13.13 12.70
C ILE A 234 -3.60 -13.87 11.37
N TYR A 235 -2.75 -13.38 10.47
CA TYR A 235 -2.51 -13.99 9.16
C TYR A 235 -1.59 -15.20 9.23
N GLY A 236 -0.63 -15.18 10.17
CA GLY A 236 0.36 -16.21 10.37
C GLY A 236 1.48 -15.74 11.31
N GLU A 237 2.54 -16.52 11.38
CA GLU A 237 3.71 -16.21 12.22
C GLU A 237 4.96 -16.06 11.35
N THR A 238 5.89 -15.21 11.80
CA THR A 238 7.20 -15.08 11.17
C THR A 238 8.02 -16.35 11.31
N ASP A 239 8.86 -16.63 10.31
CA ASP A 239 9.89 -17.67 10.46
C ASP A 239 10.89 -17.25 11.55
N PRO A 240 11.24 -18.17 12.49
CA PRO A 240 12.10 -17.81 13.62
C PRO A 240 13.51 -17.37 13.22
N SER A 241 13.97 -17.70 12.03
CA SER A 241 15.29 -17.25 11.53
C SER A 241 15.40 -15.74 11.32
N PHE A 242 14.28 -15.02 11.26
CA PHE A 242 14.30 -13.57 11.07
C PHE A 242 14.51 -12.80 12.37
N PHE A 243 13.90 -13.24 13.48
CA PHE A 243 13.90 -12.49 14.74
C PHE A 243 14.34 -13.34 15.96
N GLY A 244 14.84 -14.55 15.73
CA GLY A 244 15.21 -15.47 16.80
C GLY A 244 14.02 -16.16 17.48
N GLY A 245 12.80 -15.88 17.04
CA GLY A 245 11.55 -16.44 17.54
C GLY A 245 10.42 -16.19 16.57
N ARG A 246 9.21 -16.69 16.87
CA ARG A 246 8.00 -16.46 16.09
C ARG A 246 7.28 -15.23 16.60
N ILE A 247 6.83 -14.38 15.69
CA ILE A 247 6.02 -13.20 15.99
C ILE A 247 4.77 -13.27 15.11
N SER A 248 3.59 -13.06 15.69
CA SER A 248 2.34 -13.03 14.92
C SER A 248 2.29 -11.82 13.98
N VAL A 249 1.98 -12.03 12.71
CA VAL A 249 1.62 -10.97 11.77
C VAL A 249 0.10 -10.81 11.83
N ALA A 250 -0.36 -9.71 12.42
CA ALA A 250 -1.75 -9.60 12.87
C ALA A 250 -2.48 -8.33 12.37
N GLY A 251 -1.89 -7.59 11.46
CA GLY A 251 -2.56 -6.44 10.86
C GLY A 251 -1.91 -6.02 9.55
N ALA A 252 -2.74 -5.59 8.60
CA ALA A 252 -2.31 -4.96 7.37
C ALA A 252 -3.32 -3.89 6.94
N ALA A 253 -2.82 -2.76 6.46
CA ALA A 253 -3.65 -1.72 5.86
C ALA A 253 -2.81 -0.86 4.92
N GLY A 254 -3.41 -0.39 3.82
CA GLY A 254 -2.78 0.62 2.98
C GLY A 254 -2.45 1.88 3.79
N ASP A 255 -1.36 2.57 3.43
CA ASP A 255 -0.82 3.70 4.20
C ASP A 255 -1.84 4.81 4.50
N GLN A 256 -2.68 5.12 3.52
CA GLN A 256 -3.69 6.17 3.68
C GLN A 256 -4.87 5.71 4.56
N GLN A 257 -5.23 4.44 4.49
CA GLN A 257 -6.26 3.83 5.34
C GLN A 257 -5.74 3.67 6.79
N ALA A 258 -4.50 3.23 6.96
CA ALA A 258 -3.84 3.18 8.27
C ALA A 258 -3.78 4.58 8.92
N ALA A 259 -3.48 5.62 8.12
CA ALA A 259 -3.50 7.00 8.60
C ALA A 259 -4.91 7.49 8.99
N LEU A 260 -5.95 7.14 8.22
CA LEU A 260 -7.33 7.47 8.56
C LEU A 260 -7.75 6.83 9.90
N PHE A 261 -7.43 5.55 10.08
CA PHE A 261 -7.68 4.83 11.33
C PHE A 261 -6.87 5.42 12.49
N GLY A 262 -5.57 5.69 12.27
CA GLY A 262 -4.67 6.25 13.28
C GLY A 262 -5.03 7.68 13.70
N GLN A 263 -5.71 8.45 12.84
CA GLN A 263 -6.28 9.76 13.18
C GLN A 263 -7.66 9.64 13.86
N ALA A 264 -8.09 8.42 14.23
CA ALA A 264 -9.35 8.13 14.88
C ALA A 264 -10.59 8.59 14.10
N CYS A 265 -10.53 8.60 12.77
CA CYS A 265 -11.69 8.95 11.90
C CYS A 265 -12.66 7.76 11.81
N PHE A 266 -13.30 7.40 12.92
CA PHE A 266 -14.16 6.22 13.03
C PHE A 266 -15.61 6.48 12.64
N GLU A 267 -16.05 7.74 12.73
CA GLU A 267 -17.41 8.12 12.44
C GLU A 267 -17.55 8.60 10.98
N LYS A 268 -18.74 8.38 10.42
CA LYS A 268 -19.07 8.84 9.07
C LYS A 268 -18.91 10.35 8.95
N GLY A 269 -18.15 10.80 7.94
CA GLY A 269 -17.87 12.21 7.67
C GLY A 269 -16.55 12.69 8.25
N GLU A 270 -15.94 11.95 9.18
CA GLU A 270 -14.60 12.29 9.67
C GLU A 270 -13.56 12.08 8.58
N THR A 271 -12.61 13.02 8.52
CA THR A 271 -11.73 13.18 7.38
C THR A 271 -10.31 13.45 7.85
N LYS A 272 -9.35 12.79 7.21
CA LYS A 272 -7.94 13.14 7.34
C LYS A 272 -7.39 13.64 5.99
N ASN A 273 -6.37 14.47 6.04
CA ASN A 273 -5.57 14.82 4.87
C ASN A 273 -4.09 14.60 5.16
N THR A 274 -3.42 13.83 4.32
CA THR A 274 -1.97 13.65 4.36
C THR A 274 -1.32 14.59 3.37
N TYR A 275 -0.42 15.44 3.86
CA TYR A 275 0.44 16.30 3.06
C TYR A 275 1.85 15.71 3.01
N GLY A 276 2.18 15.05 1.92
CA GLY A 276 3.52 14.53 1.61
C GLY A 276 3.95 14.98 0.22
N THR A 277 4.67 14.16 -0.52
CA THR A 277 4.97 14.36 -1.95
C THR A 277 3.68 14.65 -2.74
N GLY A 278 2.66 13.81 -2.54
CA GLY A 278 1.27 14.07 -2.93
C GLY A 278 0.40 14.48 -1.73
N GLY A 279 -0.85 14.84 -2.01
CA GLY A 279 -1.90 15.09 -1.02
C GLY A 279 -2.99 14.02 -1.13
N PHE A 280 -3.39 13.41 0.00
CA PHE A 280 -4.38 12.34 0.01
C PHE A 280 -5.43 12.62 1.08
N LEU A 281 -6.60 13.06 0.64
CA LEU A 281 -7.75 13.34 1.50
C LEU A 281 -8.64 12.10 1.51
N LEU A 282 -8.86 11.52 2.70
CA LEU A 282 -9.77 10.39 2.90
C LEU A 282 -10.87 10.78 3.90
N MET A 283 -12.10 10.42 3.55
CA MET A 283 -13.27 10.64 4.40
C MET A 283 -13.99 9.31 4.67
N ASN A 284 -14.25 9.00 5.92
CA ASN A 284 -15.07 7.86 6.30
C ASN A 284 -16.50 8.02 5.72
N ALA A 285 -16.89 7.10 4.87
CA ALA A 285 -18.20 7.11 4.20
C ALA A 285 -19.26 6.23 4.90
N GLY A 286 -18.87 5.50 5.96
CA GLY A 286 -19.72 4.59 6.71
C GLY A 286 -19.71 3.15 6.17
N ASP A 287 -20.77 2.40 6.39
CA ASP A 287 -20.90 0.95 6.16
C ASP A 287 -21.37 0.57 4.74
N LYS A 288 -21.53 1.54 3.84
CA LYS A 288 -21.98 1.32 2.47
C LYS A 288 -21.13 2.12 1.49
N PRO A 289 -20.86 1.58 0.28
CA PRO A 289 -20.12 2.32 -0.73
C PRO A 289 -20.91 3.55 -1.19
N VAL A 290 -20.22 4.68 -1.29
CA VAL A 290 -20.77 5.95 -1.76
C VAL A 290 -20.01 6.37 -3.02
N PHE A 291 -20.72 6.51 -4.14
CA PHE A 291 -20.11 6.88 -5.41
C PHE A 291 -20.19 8.40 -5.62
N SER A 292 -19.04 9.05 -5.69
CA SER A 292 -18.96 10.49 -5.93
C SER A 292 -19.35 10.86 -7.37
N LYS A 293 -20.05 11.98 -7.54
CA LYS A 293 -20.31 12.58 -8.85
C LYS A 293 -19.20 13.57 -9.29
N ASN A 294 -18.24 13.83 -8.41
CA ASN A 294 -17.21 14.86 -8.58
C ASN A 294 -15.78 14.30 -8.64
N GLY A 295 -15.61 13.08 -9.15
CA GLY A 295 -14.29 12.48 -9.42
C GLY A 295 -13.58 11.84 -8.23
N LEU A 296 -14.16 11.83 -7.01
CA LEU A 296 -13.59 11.07 -5.90
C LEU A 296 -13.77 9.56 -6.15
N VAL A 297 -12.79 8.77 -5.72
CA VAL A 297 -12.86 7.32 -5.76
C VAL A 297 -13.45 6.77 -4.47
N THR A 298 -14.12 5.63 -4.57
CA THR A 298 -14.62 4.87 -3.43
C THR A 298 -13.70 3.69 -3.17
N THR A 299 -13.32 3.49 -1.92
CA THR A 299 -12.44 2.38 -1.53
C THR A 299 -12.86 1.83 -0.17
N ILE A 300 -12.26 0.75 0.28
CA ILE A 300 -12.46 0.22 1.61
C ILE A 300 -11.42 0.83 2.55
N GLY A 301 -11.87 1.37 3.68
CA GLY A 301 -11.02 1.88 4.74
C GLY A 301 -10.38 0.74 5.52
N TRP A 302 -11.21 -0.14 6.04
CA TRP A 302 -10.81 -1.36 6.74
C TRP A 302 -11.97 -2.38 6.82
N GLY A 303 -11.62 -3.65 7.01
CA GLY A 303 -12.51 -4.69 7.49
C GLY A 303 -12.11 -5.06 8.93
N LEU A 304 -13.06 -5.01 9.85
CA LEU A 304 -12.81 -5.29 11.27
C LEU A 304 -14.03 -5.94 11.94
N ASN A 305 -13.86 -7.10 12.56
CA ASN A 305 -14.92 -7.85 13.25
C ASN A 305 -16.17 -8.08 12.38
N GLY A 306 -15.99 -8.48 11.14
CA GLY A 306 -17.07 -8.74 10.18
C GLY A 306 -17.74 -7.48 9.63
N LYS A 307 -17.20 -6.30 9.89
CA LYS A 307 -17.75 -5.02 9.40
C LYS A 307 -16.78 -4.34 8.45
N ILE A 308 -17.31 -3.80 7.37
CA ILE A 308 -16.56 -3.03 6.39
C ILE A 308 -16.85 -1.55 6.57
N THR A 309 -15.81 -0.74 6.60
CA THR A 309 -15.90 0.72 6.52
C THR A 309 -15.43 1.18 5.15
N TYR A 310 -16.29 1.92 4.44
CA TYR A 310 -15.97 2.50 3.15
C TYR A 310 -15.41 3.91 3.28
N VAL A 311 -14.66 4.35 2.29
CA VAL A 311 -13.97 5.63 2.28
C VAL A 311 -14.13 6.30 0.91
N LEU A 312 -14.35 7.61 0.91
CA LEU A 312 -14.15 8.47 -0.26
C LEU A 312 -12.73 9.03 -0.24
N GLU A 313 -12.05 8.99 -1.37
CA GLU A 313 -10.68 9.49 -1.51
C GLU A 313 -10.55 10.48 -2.65
N GLY A 314 -9.91 11.61 -2.35
CA GLY A 314 -9.38 12.56 -3.32
C GLY A 314 -7.86 12.55 -3.27
N SER A 315 -7.21 12.33 -4.43
CA SER A 315 -5.75 12.26 -4.54
C SER A 315 -5.22 13.41 -5.39
N VAL A 316 -4.20 14.09 -4.89
CA VAL A 316 -3.42 15.09 -5.60
C VAL A 316 -1.98 14.59 -5.66
N PHE A 317 -1.48 14.22 -6.85
CA PHE A 317 -0.19 13.54 -6.99
C PHE A 317 1.01 14.45 -6.72
N VAL A 318 0.85 15.76 -6.87
CA VAL A 318 1.90 16.76 -6.65
C VAL A 318 1.41 17.78 -5.63
N ALA A 319 1.86 17.66 -4.38
CA ALA A 319 1.60 18.59 -3.29
C ALA A 319 2.93 19.13 -2.73
N GLY A 320 3.53 18.49 -1.75
CA GLY A 320 4.85 18.85 -1.23
C GLY A 320 5.97 18.77 -2.27
N ALA A 321 5.81 17.92 -3.30
CA ALA A 321 6.74 17.90 -4.43
C ALA A 321 6.84 19.24 -5.17
N ALA A 322 5.77 20.04 -5.23
CA ALA A 322 5.83 21.38 -5.79
C ALA A 322 6.70 22.33 -4.96
N ILE A 323 6.64 22.19 -3.63
CA ILE A 323 7.48 22.96 -2.70
C ILE A 323 8.96 22.54 -2.82
N GLN A 324 9.21 21.24 -2.92
CA GLN A 324 10.56 20.72 -3.18
C GLN A 324 11.11 21.26 -4.52
N TRP A 325 10.30 21.26 -5.57
CA TRP A 325 10.67 21.81 -6.87
C TRP A 325 11.04 23.30 -6.80
N LEU A 326 10.29 24.10 -6.04
CA LEU A 326 10.63 25.52 -5.82
C LEU A 326 12.00 25.68 -5.13
N ARG A 327 12.33 24.77 -4.18
CA ARG A 327 13.59 24.79 -3.43
C ARG A 327 14.75 24.22 -4.24
N ASP A 328 14.59 22.98 -4.75
CA ASP A 328 15.72 22.16 -5.21
C ASP A 328 16.05 22.43 -6.70
N GLU A 329 15.04 22.77 -7.53
CA GLU A 329 15.23 22.95 -8.97
C GLU A 329 15.23 24.45 -9.36
N LEU A 330 14.27 25.21 -8.82
CA LEU A 330 14.18 26.64 -9.14
C LEU A 330 15.01 27.54 -8.20
N HIS A 331 15.44 27.02 -7.05
CA HIS A 331 16.21 27.77 -6.05
C HIS A 331 15.57 29.11 -5.66
N LEU A 332 14.21 29.15 -5.59
CA LEU A 332 13.45 30.33 -5.22
C LEU A 332 13.30 30.48 -3.70
N VAL A 333 13.49 29.43 -2.96
CA VAL A 333 13.44 29.37 -1.49
C VAL A 333 14.53 28.43 -0.98
N ASP A 334 15.05 28.71 0.23
CA ASP A 334 16.09 27.88 0.84
C ASP A 334 15.49 26.72 1.68
N SER A 335 14.28 26.94 2.19
CA SER A 335 13.55 25.94 3.00
C SER A 335 12.06 25.92 2.64
N ALA A 336 11.37 24.83 2.98
CA ALA A 336 9.92 24.74 2.77
C ALA A 336 9.16 25.81 3.57
N SER A 337 9.63 26.19 4.75
CA SER A 337 9.01 27.23 5.59
C SER A 337 9.07 28.63 4.96
N ASP A 338 10.03 28.88 4.07
CA ASP A 338 10.14 30.18 3.41
C ASP A 338 8.94 30.47 2.51
N THR A 339 8.29 29.41 1.99
CA THR A 339 7.09 29.57 1.16
C THR A 339 5.95 30.22 1.94
N GLU A 340 5.71 29.84 3.20
CA GLU A 340 4.72 30.46 4.08
C GLU A 340 5.09 31.93 4.37
N TYR A 341 6.36 32.19 4.67
CA TYR A 341 6.86 33.53 4.96
C TYR A 341 6.66 34.47 3.75
N PHE A 342 7.02 34.06 2.54
CA PHE A 342 6.85 34.90 1.34
C PHE A 342 5.38 35.04 0.95
N ALA A 343 4.58 33.97 1.03
CA ALA A 343 3.15 34.04 0.76
C ALA A 343 2.42 35.00 1.70
N GLY A 344 2.83 35.07 2.98
CA GLY A 344 2.26 36.01 3.96
C GLY A 344 2.60 37.49 3.72
N LYS A 345 3.56 37.80 2.81
CA LYS A 345 3.95 39.19 2.47
C LYS A 345 3.13 39.84 1.36
N VAL A 346 2.33 39.05 0.68
CA VAL A 346 1.52 39.55 -0.47
C VAL A 346 0.03 39.33 -0.17
N PRO A 347 -0.85 40.23 -0.63
CA PRO A 347 -2.28 40.10 -0.36
C PRO A 347 -2.94 38.98 -1.17
N ASP A 348 -2.40 38.66 -2.34
CA ASP A 348 -2.91 37.63 -3.25
C ASP A 348 -1.84 37.18 -4.26
N ALA A 349 -2.19 36.25 -5.15
CA ALA A 349 -1.31 35.74 -6.20
C ALA A 349 -1.19 36.67 -7.43
N ASN A 350 -1.79 37.82 -7.41
CA ASN A 350 -1.82 38.79 -8.52
C ASN A 350 -2.19 38.16 -9.88
N GLY A 351 -3.13 37.23 -9.89
CA GLY A 351 -3.56 36.49 -11.08
C GLY A 351 -2.60 35.44 -11.61
N CYS A 352 -1.52 35.13 -10.88
CA CYS A 352 -0.58 34.07 -11.24
C CYS A 352 -0.99 32.75 -10.54
N TYR A 353 -1.25 31.72 -11.35
CA TYR A 353 -1.61 30.37 -10.86
C TYR A 353 -0.69 29.34 -11.47
N VAL A 354 -0.20 28.42 -10.65
CA VAL A 354 0.61 27.27 -11.08
C VAL A 354 -0.22 25.99 -10.93
N VAL A 355 -0.39 25.25 -12.03
CA VAL A 355 -0.96 23.90 -12.00
C VAL A 355 0.18 22.89 -11.96
N PRO A 356 0.49 22.27 -10.81
CA PRO A 356 1.66 21.42 -10.66
C PRO A 356 1.40 20.01 -11.22
N ALA A 357 1.10 19.91 -12.51
CA ALA A 357 0.81 18.64 -13.19
C ALA A 357 2.09 18.02 -13.79
N PHE A 358 3.14 17.90 -12.99
CA PHE A 358 4.46 17.42 -13.45
C PHE A 358 4.45 15.95 -13.94
N THR A 359 3.44 15.17 -13.58
CA THR A 359 3.24 13.80 -14.04
C THR A 359 2.19 13.68 -15.16
N GLY A 360 1.67 14.78 -15.63
CA GLY A 360 0.57 14.89 -16.62
C GLY A 360 -0.79 15.16 -15.96
N LEU A 361 -1.73 15.59 -16.78
CA LEU A 361 -3.13 15.83 -16.41
C LEU A 361 -3.99 14.66 -16.83
#